data_f4c868d81d88a772f44a4a7d1a0548cd
#
_entry.id   f4c868d81d88a772f44a4a7d1a0548cd
#
_cell.length_a   1.000
_cell.length_b   1.000
_cell.length_c   1.000
_cell.angle_alpha   90.00
_cell.angle_beta   90.00
_cell.angle_gamma   90.00
#
_symmetry.space_group_name_H-M   'P 1'
#
loop_
_entity.id
_entity.type
_entity.pdbx_description
1 polymer ?
#
loop_
_entity_poly.entity_id
_entity_poly.type
_entity_poly.pdbx_seq_one_letter_code
_entity_poly.pdbx_strand_id
1 'polypeptide(L)'
;MGLPADVVGWFLFFLSVLSWGLIFGVVRNDITFKLDAQASPLQDMSFINILKTPFQDTTVTQIVVDAYQKKNSDRLEIALDQTLDAIYGDPNPVCWKLWYYDAQDTKQLLAGTDCKTTKQLFSGKTIIPLPDTSRLKLELTIPGYKT
;
A
#
# COMPACT_ATOMS: atom_id res chain seq x y z
N MET A 1 -46.64 38.51 24.76
CA MET A 1 -46.85 38.09 23.36
C MET A 1 -46.09 36.81 23.17
N GLY A 2 -46.74 35.65 23.19
CA GLY A 2 -46.10 34.37 22.94
C GLY A 2 -45.96 34.13 21.44
N LEU A 3 -44.83 33.64 20.99
CA LEU A 3 -44.68 33.16 19.61
C LEU A 3 -45.67 32.04 19.36
N PRO A 4 -46.40 32.06 18.23
CA PRO A 4 -47.32 30.96 17.92
C PRO A 4 -46.60 29.62 17.89
N ALA A 5 -47.21 28.61 18.48
CA ALA A 5 -46.62 27.26 18.62
C ALA A 5 -46.09 26.67 17.31
N ASP A 6 -46.72 27.01 16.20
CA ASP A 6 -46.32 26.62 14.84
C ASP A 6 -44.94 27.17 14.44
N VAL A 7 -44.59 28.39 14.82
CA VAL A 7 -43.29 29.00 14.51
C VAL A 7 -42.17 28.31 15.28
N VAL A 8 -42.43 27.96 16.53
CA VAL A 8 -41.46 27.21 17.35
C VAL A 8 -41.25 25.80 16.79
N GLY A 9 -42.32 25.13 16.35
CA GLY A 9 -42.24 23.81 15.73
C GLY A 9 -41.41 23.79 14.44
N TRP A 10 -41.64 24.77 13.56
CA TRP A 10 -40.87 24.95 12.32
C TRP A 10 -39.40 25.23 12.59
N PHE A 11 -39.08 26.07 13.57
CA PHE A 11 -37.70 26.37 13.95
C PHE A 11 -36.98 25.16 14.45
N LEU A 12 -37.58 24.35 15.31
CA LEU A 12 -36.99 23.11 15.81
C LEU A 12 -36.80 22.07 14.69
N PHE A 13 -37.73 21.98 13.76
CA PHE A 13 -37.61 21.12 12.59
C PHE A 13 -36.42 21.50 11.74
N PHE A 14 -36.24 22.79 11.39
CA PHE A 14 -35.11 23.26 10.60
C PHE A 14 -33.76 23.02 11.34
N LEU A 15 -33.71 23.26 12.65
CA LEU A 15 -32.53 22.98 13.47
C LEU A 15 -32.15 21.47 13.44
N SER A 16 -33.15 20.60 13.52
CA SER A 16 -32.96 19.16 13.43
C SER A 16 -32.39 18.77 12.06
N VAL A 17 -32.95 19.24 10.97
CA VAL A 17 -32.50 18.94 9.61
C VAL A 17 -31.07 19.47 9.37
N LEU A 18 -30.74 20.66 9.84
CA LEU A 18 -29.41 21.22 9.76
C LEU A 18 -28.40 20.40 10.54
N SER A 19 -28.73 19.95 11.76
CA SER A 19 -27.87 19.10 12.59
C SER A 19 -27.60 17.77 11.91
N TRP A 20 -28.61 17.13 11.32
CA TRP A 20 -28.46 15.90 10.56
C TRP A 20 -27.59 16.11 9.31
N GLY A 21 -27.81 17.19 8.57
CA GLY A 21 -27.02 17.55 7.39
C GLY A 21 -25.54 17.75 7.72
N LEU A 22 -25.22 18.41 8.84
CA LEU A 22 -23.85 18.59 9.31
C LEU A 22 -23.21 17.27 9.73
N ILE A 23 -23.93 16.43 10.49
CA ILE A 23 -23.41 15.13 10.93
C ILE A 23 -23.13 14.23 9.72
N PHE A 24 -24.07 14.12 8.78
CA PHE A 24 -23.87 13.31 7.58
C PHE A 24 -22.78 13.87 6.66
N GLY A 25 -22.65 15.20 6.54
CA GLY A 25 -21.60 15.85 5.77
C GLY A 25 -20.22 15.58 6.35
N VAL A 26 -20.05 15.70 7.66
CA VAL A 26 -18.78 15.44 8.35
C VAL A 26 -18.42 13.94 8.30
N VAL A 27 -19.37 13.06 8.60
CA VAL A 27 -19.13 11.60 8.59
C VAL A 27 -18.80 11.11 7.17
N ARG A 28 -19.48 11.63 6.14
CA ARG A 28 -19.21 11.28 4.75
C ARG A 28 -17.83 11.74 4.30
N ASN A 29 -17.40 12.94 4.69
CA ASN A 29 -16.06 13.43 4.38
C ASN A 29 -14.96 12.64 5.10
N ASP A 30 -15.18 12.26 6.36
CA ASP A 30 -14.23 11.41 7.09
C ASP A 30 -14.12 10.00 6.49
N ILE A 31 -15.24 9.43 6.03
CA ILE A 31 -15.26 8.10 5.40
C ILE A 31 -14.54 8.15 4.04
N THR A 32 -14.78 9.16 3.21
CA THR A 32 -14.08 9.31 1.92
C THR A 32 -12.59 9.58 2.11
N PHE A 33 -12.21 10.40 3.08
CA PHE A 33 -10.80 10.66 3.36
C PHE A 33 -10.06 9.40 3.87
N LYS A 34 -10.70 8.58 4.70
CA LYS A 34 -10.12 7.32 5.18
C LYS A 34 -10.04 6.25 4.10
N LEU A 35 -10.97 6.22 3.16
CA LEU A 35 -10.94 5.28 2.04
C LEU A 35 -9.87 5.64 1.01
N ASP A 36 -9.60 6.92 0.76
CA ASP A 36 -8.50 7.36 -0.11
C ASP A 36 -7.10 7.17 0.55
N ALA A 37 -7.03 7.24 1.88
CA ALA A 37 -5.79 6.99 2.63
C ALA A 37 -5.49 5.49 2.86
N GLN A 38 -6.46 4.61 2.70
CA GLN A 38 -6.28 3.16 2.70
C GLN A 38 -5.96 2.69 1.28
N ALA A 39 -4.71 2.88 0.86
CA ALA A 39 -4.12 2.04 -0.17
C ALA A 39 -4.50 0.59 0.16
N SER A 40 -5.28 -0.01 -0.72
CA SER A 40 -6.02 -1.27 -0.60
C SER A 40 -5.37 -2.27 0.37
N PRO A 41 -5.95 -2.58 1.53
CA PRO A 41 -5.38 -3.54 2.48
C PRO A 41 -5.14 -4.92 1.85
N LEU A 42 -5.83 -5.24 0.75
CA LEU A 42 -5.61 -6.43 -0.04
C LEU A 42 -4.26 -6.42 -0.77
N GLN A 43 -3.78 -5.26 -1.22
CA GLN A 43 -2.47 -5.15 -1.89
C GLN A 43 -1.33 -5.33 -0.90
N ASP A 44 -1.45 -4.76 0.29
CA ASP A 44 -0.45 -4.93 1.34
C ASP A 44 -0.39 -6.38 1.84
N MET A 45 -1.54 -7.04 1.99
CA MET A 45 -1.60 -8.48 2.33
C MET A 45 -0.98 -9.36 1.24
N SER A 46 -1.19 -9.02 -0.04
CA SER A 46 -0.56 -9.73 -1.15
C SER A 46 0.96 -9.57 -1.13
N PHE A 47 1.47 -8.38 -0.82
CA PHE A 47 2.90 -8.15 -0.69
C PHE A 47 3.51 -8.93 0.49
N ILE A 48 2.84 -8.96 1.65
CA ILE A 48 3.28 -9.76 2.80
C ILE A 48 3.35 -11.25 2.44
N ASN A 49 2.40 -11.77 1.66
CA ASN A 49 2.41 -13.16 1.21
C ASN A 49 3.59 -13.44 0.26
N ILE A 50 3.89 -12.53 -0.67
CA ILE A 50 5.08 -12.62 -1.53
C ILE A 50 6.35 -12.70 -0.67
N LEU A 51 6.50 -11.85 0.34
CA LEU A 51 7.65 -11.85 1.22
C LEU A 51 7.79 -13.14 2.04
N LYS A 52 6.69 -13.80 2.38
CA LYS A 52 6.68 -15.08 3.11
C LYS A 52 6.92 -16.30 2.22
N THR A 53 6.92 -16.12 0.90
CA THR A 53 7.16 -17.24 -0.02
C THR A 53 8.51 -17.87 0.24
N PRO A 54 8.58 -19.21 0.39
CA PRO A 54 9.86 -19.91 0.51
C PRO A 54 10.61 -19.83 -0.82
N PHE A 55 11.91 -19.60 -0.73
CA PHE A 55 12.81 -19.61 -1.87
C PHE A 55 14.08 -20.38 -1.51
N GLN A 56 14.27 -21.56 -2.11
CA GLN A 56 15.33 -22.49 -1.72
C GLN A 56 15.28 -22.81 -0.22
N ASP A 57 16.35 -22.52 0.53
CA ASP A 57 16.47 -22.83 1.96
C ASP A 57 16.03 -21.66 2.87
N THR A 58 15.40 -20.62 2.33
CA THR A 58 15.07 -19.40 3.07
C THR A 58 13.74 -18.79 2.60
N THR A 59 13.38 -17.62 3.09
CA THR A 59 12.22 -16.86 2.62
C THR A 59 12.63 -15.61 1.85
N VAL A 60 11.76 -15.10 1.00
CA VAL A 60 11.99 -13.82 0.29
C VAL A 60 12.29 -12.70 1.29
N THR A 61 11.62 -12.66 2.45
CA THR A 61 11.92 -11.69 3.52
C THR A 61 13.38 -11.71 3.93
N GLN A 62 13.94 -12.90 4.18
CA GLN A 62 15.35 -13.02 4.60
C GLN A 62 16.30 -12.55 3.50
N ILE A 63 16.00 -12.86 2.26
CA ILE A 63 16.79 -12.40 1.10
C ILE A 63 16.72 -10.87 0.96
N VAL A 64 15.57 -10.24 1.22
CA VAL A 64 15.43 -8.77 1.23
C VAL A 64 16.29 -8.15 2.33
N VAL A 65 16.26 -8.70 3.54
CA VAL A 65 17.11 -8.24 4.66
C VAL A 65 18.59 -8.36 4.31
N ASP A 66 19.00 -9.49 3.77
CA ASP A 66 20.38 -9.73 3.34
C ASP A 66 20.82 -8.76 2.23
N ALA A 67 19.96 -8.51 1.23
CA ALA A 67 20.23 -7.57 0.16
C ALA A 67 20.41 -6.14 0.68
N TYR A 68 19.53 -5.73 1.60
CA TYR A 68 19.61 -4.41 2.24
C TYR A 68 20.89 -4.23 3.04
N GLN A 69 21.27 -5.23 3.86
CA GLN A 69 22.45 -5.17 4.72
C GLN A 69 23.78 -5.27 3.94
N LYS A 70 23.83 -6.15 2.93
CA LYS A 70 25.05 -6.43 2.15
C LYS A 70 25.19 -5.53 0.92
N LYS A 71 24.16 -4.72 0.60
CA LYS A 71 24.07 -3.90 -0.62
C LYS A 71 24.32 -4.72 -1.91
N ASN A 72 23.83 -5.97 -1.92
CA ASN A 72 23.89 -6.86 -3.06
C ASN A 72 22.48 -7.42 -3.34
N SER A 73 21.94 -7.08 -4.52
CA SER A 73 20.58 -7.43 -4.93
C SER A 73 20.47 -8.67 -5.82
N ASP A 74 21.57 -9.27 -6.26
CA ASP A 74 21.56 -10.33 -7.28
C ASP A 74 20.63 -11.51 -6.91
N ARG A 75 20.77 -12.02 -5.68
CA ARG A 75 19.92 -13.13 -5.20
C ARG A 75 18.46 -12.68 -5.02
N LEU A 76 18.24 -11.44 -4.63
CA LEU A 76 16.91 -10.85 -4.47
C LEU A 76 16.20 -10.72 -5.81
N GLU A 77 16.93 -10.31 -6.85
CA GLU A 77 16.39 -10.18 -8.20
C GLU A 77 15.92 -11.53 -8.74
N ILE A 78 16.74 -12.57 -8.60
CA ILE A 78 16.36 -13.93 -8.99
C ILE A 78 15.14 -14.43 -8.22
N ALA A 79 15.11 -14.23 -6.90
CA ALA A 79 14.02 -14.70 -6.05
C ALA A 79 12.69 -13.99 -6.38
N LEU A 80 12.71 -12.69 -6.58
CA LEU A 80 11.52 -11.91 -6.91
C LEU A 80 11.08 -12.13 -8.36
N ASP A 81 12.00 -12.22 -9.33
CA ASP A 81 11.66 -12.57 -10.71
C ASP A 81 10.88 -13.89 -10.74
N GLN A 82 11.42 -14.96 -10.16
CA GLN A 82 10.76 -16.26 -10.15
C GLN A 82 9.42 -16.25 -9.39
N THR A 83 9.36 -15.59 -8.25
CA THR A 83 8.13 -15.53 -7.45
C THR A 83 7.05 -14.71 -8.13
N LEU A 84 7.38 -13.55 -8.67
CA LEU A 84 6.42 -12.67 -9.31
C LEU A 84 5.97 -13.19 -10.67
N ASP A 85 6.87 -13.79 -11.45
CA ASP A 85 6.52 -14.43 -12.71
C ASP A 85 5.59 -15.64 -12.49
N ALA A 86 5.77 -16.40 -11.42
CA ALA A 86 4.87 -17.49 -11.05
C ALA A 86 3.45 -16.98 -10.64
N ILE A 87 3.33 -15.80 -10.07
CA ILE A 87 2.06 -15.25 -9.58
C ILE A 87 1.33 -14.44 -10.66
N TYR A 88 2.06 -13.64 -11.43
CA TYR A 88 1.51 -12.62 -12.34
C TYR A 88 1.94 -12.79 -13.79
N GLY A 89 2.90 -13.64 -14.08
CA GLY A 89 3.66 -13.67 -15.32
C GLY A 89 3.07 -14.51 -16.45
N ASP A 90 1.75 -14.76 -16.50
CA ASP A 90 1.16 -15.55 -17.60
C ASP A 90 0.54 -14.62 -18.67
N PRO A 91 0.99 -14.65 -19.93
CA PRO A 91 2.12 -15.41 -20.50
C PRO A 91 3.47 -14.68 -20.49
N ASN A 92 3.53 -13.41 -20.03
CA ASN A 92 4.72 -12.56 -20.11
C ASN A 92 5.31 -12.29 -18.74
N PRO A 93 6.66 -12.31 -18.60
CA PRO A 93 7.31 -11.96 -17.34
C PRO A 93 6.95 -10.53 -16.89
N VAL A 94 6.80 -10.34 -15.59
CA VAL A 94 6.43 -9.05 -15.03
C VAL A 94 7.63 -8.15 -14.82
N CYS A 95 7.39 -6.86 -14.89
CA CYS A 95 8.32 -5.84 -14.44
C CYS A 95 8.01 -5.51 -13.00
N TRP A 96 9.02 -5.31 -12.19
CA TRP A 96 8.84 -4.94 -10.80
C TRP A 96 9.97 -4.05 -10.31
N LYS A 97 9.68 -3.26 -9.25
CA LYS A 97 10.66 -2.47 -8.52
C LYS A 97 10.37 -2.57 -7.04
N LEU A 98 11.38 -2.93 -6.25
CA LEU A 98 11.34 -2.94 -4.81
C LEU A 98 12.10 -1.74 -4.27
N TRP A 99 11.40 -0.93 -3.51
CA TRP A 99 11.92 0.29 -2.90
C TRP A 99 12.02 0.12 -1.39
N TYR A 100 12.98 0.80 -0.79
CA TYR A 100 13.02 0.98 0.65
C TYR A 100 13.03 2.47 1.00
N TYR A 101 12.66 2.78 2.23
CA TYR A 101 12.70 4.13 2.76
C TYR A 101 13.79 4.23 3.80
N ASP A 102 14.69 5.19 3.65
CA ASP A 102 15.76 5.47 4.58
C ASP A 102 15.26 6.20 5.86
N ALA A 103 16.16 6.54 6.77
CA ALA A 103 15.84 7.23 8.02
C ALA A 103 15.23 8.63 7.81
N GLN A 104 15.41 9.23 6.64
CA GLN A 104 14.85 10.50 6.24
C GLN A 104 13.53 10.34 5.47
N ASP A 105 12.93 9.15 5.44
CA ASP A 105 11.75 8.76 4.64
C ASP A 105 11.95 9.00 3.12
N THR A 106 13.20 8.99 2.67
CA THR A 106 13.54 9.11 1.24
C THR A 106 13.47 7.74 0.58
N LYS A 107 12.76 7.67 -0.54
CA LYS A 107 12.54 6.44 -1.30
C LYS A 107 13.77 6.10 -2.15
N GLN A 108 14.35 4.93 -1.93
CA GLN A 108 15.52 4.43 -2.65
C GLN A 108 15.24 3.06 -3.27
N LEU A 109 15.78 2.81 -4.47
CA LEU A 109 15.63 1.53 -5.15
C LEU A 109 16.54 0.49 -4.49
N LEU A 110 15.95 -0.63 -4.06
CA LEU A 110 16.70 -1.78 -3.53
C LEU A 110 17.03 -2.77 -4.65
N ALA A 111 16.05 -3.12 -5.48
CA ALA A 111 16.20 -4.02 -6.62
C ALA A 111 15.05 -3.80 -7.62
N GLY A 112 15.23 -4.23 -8.87
CA GLY A 112 14.15 -4.19 -9.84
C GLY A 112 14.60 -4.21 -11.29
N THR A 113 13.64 -4.44 -12.18
CA THR A 113 13.85 -4.48 -13.63
C THR A 113 13.37 -3.20 -14.28
N ASP A 114 14.16 -2.68 -15.21
CA ASP A 114 13.76 -1.52 -16.00
C ASP A 114 12.78 -1.92 -17.11
N CYS A 115 11.60 -1.29 -17.08
CA CYS A 115 10.54 -1.55 -18.04
C CYS A 115 9.87 -0.26 -18.49
N LYS A 116 9.59 -0.19 -19.78
CA LYS A 116 8.92 0.94 -20.42
C LYS A 116 7.40 0.78 -20.35
N THR A 117 6.81 0.66 -19.16
CA THR A 117 5.35 0.58 -19.06
C THR A 117 4.80 1.74 -18.23
N THR A 118 3.61 2.20 -18.62
CA THR A 118 2.94 3.33 -17.98
C THR A 118 1.78 2.90 -17.08
N LYS A 119 1.38 1.61 -17.14
CA LYS A 119 0.23 1.12 -16.39
C LYS A 119 0.69 0.31 -15.18
N GLN A 120 0.42 0.83 -14.00
CA GLN A 120 0.70 0.13 -12.74
C GLN A 120 -0.31 -0.99 -12.52
N LEU A 121 0.16 -2.24 -12.39
CA LEU A 121 -0.66 -3.40 -12.08
C LEU A 121 -0.83 -3.60 -10.57
N PHE A 122 0.22 -3.31 -9.80
CA PHE A 122 0.24 -3.54 -8.37
C PHE A 122 1.13 -2.51 -7.65
N SER A 123 0.74 -2.12 -6.45
CA SER A 123 1.59 -1.41 -5.49
C SER A 123 1.20 -1.82 -4.08
N GLY A 124 2.14 -2.35 -3.33
CA GLY A 124 1.95 -2.75 -1.94
C GLY A 124 3.07 -2.21 -1.06
N LYS A 125 2.73 -1.85 0.19
CA LYS A 125 3.68 -1.36 1.19
C LYS A 125 3.67 -2.26 2.41
N THR A 126 4.82 -2.42 3.04
CA THR A 126 4.93 -3.16 4.29
C THR A 126 6.13 -2.69 5.11
N ILE A 127 6.17 -3.13 6.35
CA ILE A 127 7.29 -2.88 7.26
C ILE A 127 7.78 -4.23 7.78
N ILE A 128 9.07 -4.48 7.62
CA ILE A 128 9.70 -5.67 8.15
C ILE A 128 10.68 -5.32 9.28
N PRO A 129 10.77 -6.16 10.34
CA PRO A 129 11.77 -5.97 11.37
C PRO A 129 13.15 -6.37 10.85
N LEU A 130 14.18 -5.63 11.24
CA LEU A 130 15.57 -5.97 11.02
C LEU A 130 16.18 -6.64 12.27
N PRO A 131 17.28 -7.37 12.14
CA PRO A 131 17.93 -8.05 13.28
C PRO A 131 18.41 -7.11 14.38
N ASP A 132 18.70 -5.86 14.05
CA ASP A 132 19.13 -4.80 14.96
C ASP A 132 17.97 -4.07 15.67
N THR A 133 16.75 -4.65 15.64
CA THR A 133 15.50 -4.07 16.17
C THR A 133 14.96 -2.85 15.41
N SER A 134 15.66 -2.37 14.41
CA SER A 134 15.14 -1.32 13.51
C SER A 134 14.05 -1.88 12.59
N ARG A 135 13.40 -0.97 11.86
CA ARG A 135 12.30 -1.33 10.93
C ARG A 135 12.63 -0.85 9.53
N LEU A 136 12.47 -1.74 8.57
CA LEU A 136 12.64 -1.44 7.16
C LEU A 136 11.27 -1.29 6.49
N LYS A 137 10.95 -0.09 6.03
CA LYS A 137 9.74 0.20 5.27
C LYS A 137 10.01 -0.10 3.80
N LEU A 138 9.19 -0.95 3.20
CA LEU A 138 9.31 -1.41 1.82
C LEU A 138 8.08 -1.03 1.00
N GLU A 139 8.29 -0.83 -0.29
CA GLU A 139 7.24 -0.67 -1.28
C GLU A 139 7.58 -1.48 -2.53
N LEU A 140 6.72 -2.42 -2.89
CA LEU A 140 6.81 -3.17 -4.14
C LEU A 140 5.85 -2.56 -5.15
N THR A 141 6.36 -2.27 -6.35
CA THR A 141 5.54 -1.80 -7.48
C THR A 141 5.73 -2.73 -8.68
N ILE A 142 4.62 -3.12 -9.31
CA ILE A 142 4.61 -3.89 -10.56
C ILE A 142 3.99 -2.99 -11.64
N PRO A 143 4.82 -2.29 -12.45
CA PRO A 143 4.32 -1.38 -13.46
C PRO A 143 3.73 -2.07 -14.70
N GLY A 144 3.96 -3.37 -14.89
CA GLY A 144 3.43 -4.11 -16.03
C GLY A 144 4.29 -5.30 -16.42
N TYR A 145 4.15 -5.73 -17.68
CA TYR A 145 4.87 -6.86 -18.23
C TYR A 145 6.14 -6.43 -18.99
N LYS A 146 7.15 -7.31 -19.02
CA LYS A 146 8.32 -7.15 -19.89
C LYS A 146 7.86 -7.27 -21.36
N THR A 147 8.14 -6.29 -22.19
CA THR A 147 7.87 -6.28 -23.64
C THR A 147 9.06 -6.79 -24.40
#